data_6bc18a58a8a7fc5d1f1200a25f26ff72
#
_entry.id   6bc18a58a8a7fc5d1f1200a25f26ff72
#
_cell.length_a   1.000
_cell.length_b   1.000
_cell.length_c   1.000
_cell.angle_alpha   90.00
_cell.angle_beta   90.00
_cell.angle_gamma   90.00
#
_symmetry.space_group_name_H-M   'P 1'
#
loop_
_entity.id
_entity.type
_entity.pdbx_description
1 polymer ?
#
loop_
_entity_poly.entity_id
_entity_poly.type
_entity_poly.pdbx_seq_one_letter_code
_entity_poly.pdbx_strand_id
1 'polypeptide(L)'
;NKMGKAHIKRLAAPKSWPINRKTNVWVLKSSPGSHTLGTSLPIGLIIKEILGYVKTTKETKYVLNQKKIFVNGKLVKNQKLPAGILDVVTIGEDNYRIIINQKGKLIPVKINGAESKLILKQVENKKSLKGKKTQINFTDGTNLLSEEKYATGDTIVFSNEKIKEHLILEKGSMVYVLAGKQVGKIGIIKEIQEKKGLQPSRVTFTQGKEDYETSKEYVFVVGKTKPLVTLEK
;
A
#
# COMPACT_ATOMS: atom_id res chain seq x y z
N ASN A 1 -4.16 -7.51 -31.21
CA ASN A 1 -4.11 -7.47 -29.73
C ASN A 1 -2.83 -8.15 -29.26
N LYS A 2 -1.79 -7.36 -28.91
CA LYS A 2 -0.64 -7.93 -28.21
C LYS A 2 -1.09 -8.33 -26.80
N MET A 3 -1.36 -9.61 -26.58
CA MET A 3 -1.55 -10.13 -25.22
C MET A 3 -0.33 -9.77 -24.39
N GLY A 4 -0.52 -9.11 -23.25
CA GLY A 4 0.55 -8.75 -22.33
C GLY A 4 1.30 -10.01 -21.90
N LYS A 5 2.63 -9.92 -21.71
CA LYS A 5 3.45 -11.05 -21.27
C LYS A 5 2.94 -11.57 -19.92
N ALA A 6 2.46 -12.81 -19.88
CA ALA A 6 1.91 -13.46 -18.69
C ALA A 6 2.98 -13.84 -17.66
N HIS A 7 4.26 -13.78 -18.03
CA HIS A 7 5.41 -14.19 -17.22
C HIS A 7 6.40 -13.05 -17.03
N ILE A 8 7.19 -13.12 -15.97
CA ILE A 8 8.29 -12.22 -15.69
C ILE A 8 9.52 -13.02 -15.24
N LYS A 9 10.68 -12.67 -15.79
CA LYS A 9 11.95 -13.23 -15.33
C LYS A 9 12.31 -12.60 -13.99
N ARG A 10 12.93 -13.37 -13.11
CA ARG A 10 13.33 -12.92 -11.77
C ARG A 10 14.30 -11.72 -11.81
N LEU A 11 15.19 -11.65 -12.78
CA LEU A 11 16.09 -10.51 -12.99
C LEU A 11 15.35 -9.23 -13.38
N ALA A 12 14.22 -9.35 -14.10
CA ALA A 12 13.38 -8.22 -14.53
C ALA A 12 12.31 -7.82 -13.51
N ALA A 13 12.23 -8.50 -12.36
CA ALA A 13 11.28 -8.17 -11.31
C ALA A 13 11.55 -6.78 -10.71
N PRO A 14 10.52 -6.06 -10.21
CA PRO A 14 10.68 -4.75 -9.59
C PRO A 14 11.77 -4.74 -8.51
N LYS A 15 12.49 -3.63 -8.39
CA LYS A 15 13.54 -3.48 -7.36
C LYS A 15 12.97 -3.52 -5.93
N SER A 16 11.69 -3.18 -5.77
CA SER A 16 10.96 -3.22 -4.50
C SER A 16 10.71 -4.63 -3.95
N TRP A 17 10.82 -5.67 -4.79
CA TRP A 17 10.58 -7.04 -4.35
C TRP A 17 11.78 -7.61 -3.57
N PRO A 18 11.55 -8.13 -2.34
CA PRO A 18 12.62 -8.71 -1.50
C PRO A 18 12.90 -10.16 -1.90
N ILE A 19 13.35 -10.40 -3.13
CA ILE A 19 13.59 -11.74 -3.67
C ILE A 19 15.06 -11.96 -4.01
N ASN A 20 15.52 -13.20 -3.91
CA ASN A 20 16.82 -13.62 -4.40
C ASN A 20 16.80 -13.76 -5.92
N ARG A 21 17.46 -12.84 -6.65
CA ARG A 21 17.30 -12.71 -8.10
C ARG A 21 17.98 -13.79 -8.93
N LYS A 22 19.01 -14.45 -8.36
CA LYS A 22 19.86 -15.43 -9.09
C LYS A 22 19.49 -16.89 -8.82
N THR A 23 18.45 -17.19 -8.05
CA THR A 23 18.09 -18.57 -7.68
C THR A 23 17.34 -19.32 -8.77
N ASN A 24 16.35 -18.68 -9.38
CA ASN A 24 15.49 -19.27 -10.41
C ASN A 24 15.28 -18.31 -11.58
N VAL A 25 14.93 -18.83 -12.75
CA VAL A 25 14.67 -18.01 -13.94
C VAL A 25 13.38 -17.19 -13.81
N TRP A 26 12.32 -17.81 -13.33
CA TRP A 26 10.98 -17.24 -13.31
C TRP A 26 10.54 -16.85 -11.90
N VAL A 27 9.70 -15.82 -11.83
CA VAL A 27 8.99 -15.43 -10.62
C VAL A 27 7.51 -15.26 -10.92
N LEU A 28 6.66 -15.43 -9.90
CA LEU A 28 5.23 -15.24 -10.01
C LEU A 28 4.93 -13.77 -10.33
N LYS A 29 4.34 -13.51 -11.51
CA LYS A 29 3.89 -12.17 -11.91
C LYS A 29 2.51 -11.90 -11.34
N SER A 30 2.32 -10.70 -10.75
CA SER A 30 0.98 -10.25 -10.34
C SER A 30 0.04 -10.15 -11.54
N SER A 31 -1.22 -10.52 -11.34
CA SER A 31 -2.30 -10.15 -12.26
C SER A 31 -2.62 -8.66 -12.13
N PRO A 32 -3.24 -8.03 -13.16
CA PRO A 32 -3.81 -6.70 -12.98
C PRO A 32 -4.77 -6.67 -11.79
N GLY A 33 -4.75 -5.62 -11.01
CA GLY A 33 -5.55 -5.48 -9.79
C GLY A 33 -5.42 -4.08 -9.21
N SER A 34 -5.63 -3.96 -7.91
CA SER A 34 -5.67 -2.71 -7.16
C SER A 34 -4.35 -1.92 -7.17
N HIS A 35 -3.22 -2.57 -7.34
CA HIS A 35 -1.91 -1.92 -7.23
C HIS A 35 -1.03 -2.19 -8.44
N THR A 36 -0.10 -1.27 -8.71
CA THR A 36 0.89 -1.44 -9.77
C THR A 36 1.92 -2.52 -9.41
N LEU A 37 2.60 -3.08 -10.41
CA LEU A 37 3.60 -4.13 -10.19
C LEU A 37 4.76 -3.68 -9.28
N GLY A 38 5.11 -2.39 -9.33
CA GLY A 38 6.23 -1.84 -8.54
C GLY A 38 5.90 -1.61 -7.07
N THR A 39 4.63 -1.40 -6.74
CA THR A 39 4.15 -1.07 -5.38
C THR A 39 3.42 -2.22 -4.69
N SER A 40 3.43 -3.41 -5.30
CA SER A 40 2.73 -4.58 -4.78
C SER A 40 3.54 -5.86 -4.88
N LEU A 41 3.12 -6.85 -4.09
CA LEU A 41 3.63 -8.21 -4.10
C LEU A 41 2.49 -9.19 -4.41
N PRO A 42 2.68 -10.20 -5.29
CA PRO A 42 1.68 -11.24 -5.45
C PRO A 42 1.58 -12.10 -4.19
N ILE A 43 0.37 -12.43 -3.78
CA ILE A 43 0.11 -13.20 -2.54
C ILE A 43 0.89 -14.52 -2.52
N GLY A 44 0.95 -15.23 -3.65
CA GLY A 44 1.72 -16.48 -3.74
C GLY A 44 3.22 -16.30 -3.47
N LEU A 45 3.80 -15.13 -3.78
CA LEU A 45 5.19 -14.81 -3.45
C LEU A 45 5.36 -14.54 -1.95
N ILE A 46 4.42 -13.82 -1.35
CA ILE A 46 4.43 -13.50 0.09
C ILE A 46 4.43 -14.79 0.90
N ILE A 47 3.50 -15.70 0.60
CA ILE A 47 3.30 -16.93 1.37
C ILE A 47 4.48 -17.91 1.17
N LYS A 48 4.96 -18.02 -0.07
CA LYS A 48 5.97 -19.01 -0.43
C LYS A 48 7.40 -18.57 -0.13
N GLU A 49 7.78 -17.36 -0.58
CA GLU A 49 9.19 -16.95 -0.58
C GLU A 49 9.55 -16.00 0.57
N ILE A 50 8.61 -15.16 1.00
CA ILE A 50 8.91 -14.14 2.00
C ILE A 50 8.61 -14.68 3.41
N LEU A 51 7.45 -15.28 3.60
CA LEU A 51 7.04 -15.84 4.90
C LEU A 51 7.41 -17.33 5.06
N GLY A 52 7.56 -18.07 3.95
CA GLY A 52 7.99 -19.45 3.99
C GLY A 52 6.96 -20.47 4.52
N TYR A 53 5.66 -20.11 4.54
CA TYR A 53 4.60 -21.01 5.01
C TYR A 53 4.44 -22.26 4.12
N VAL A 54 4.78 -22.15 2.85
CA VAL A 54 4.69 -23.25 1.88
C VAL A 54 5.93 -23.31 1.01
N LYS A 55 6.29 -24.49 0.54
CA LYS A 55 7.48 -24.72 -0.31
C LYS A 55 7.14 -24.73 -1.80
N THR A 56 5.96 -25.18 -2.17
CA THR A 56 5.57 -25.40 -3.57
C THR A 56 4.37 -24.55 -4.00
N THR A 57 4.25 -24.35 -5.31
CA THR A 57 3.08 -23.65 -5.89
C THR A 57 1.79 -24.48 -5.75
N LYS A 58 1.90 -25.82 -5.68
CA LYS A 58 0.74 -26.70 -5.44
C LYS A 58 0.19 -26.50 -4.04
N GLU A 59 1.06 -26.45 -3.04
CA GLU A 59 0.69 -26.16 -1.64
C GLU A 59 0.08 -24.76 -1.51
N THR A 60 0.65 -23.75 -2.19
CA THR A 60 0.07 -22.40 -2.22
C THR A 60 -1.39 -22.42 -2.69
N LYS A 61 -1.67 -23.13 -3.79
CA LYS A 61 -3.04 -23.29 -4.32
C LYS A 61 -3.95 -24.04 -3.34
N TYR A 62 -3.43 -25.07 -2.69
CA TYR A 62 -4.18 -25.83 -1.69
C TYR A 62 -4.60 -24.95 -0.50
N VAL A 63 -3.67 -24.17 0.07
CA VAL A 63 -3.97 -23.24 1.17
C VAL A 63 -4.98 -22.15 0.76
N LEU A 64 -4.87 -21.63 -0.46
CA LEU A 64 -5.85 -20.68 -1.00
C LEU A 64 -7.25 -21.29 -1.12
N ASN A 65 -7.34 -22.55 -1.56
CA ASN A 65 -8.62 -23.27 -1.67
C ASN A 65 -9.27 -23.55 -0.30
N GLN A 66 -8.48 -23.62 0.78
CA GLN A 66 -9.00 -23.71 2.14
C GLN A 66 -9.65 -22.39 2.63
N LYS A 67 -9.64 -21.32 1.82
CA LYS A 67 -10.28 -20.03 2.13
C LYS A 67 -9.76 -19.36 3.42
N LYS A 68 -8.50 -19.59 3.79
CA LYS A 68 -7.87 -19.06 5.02
C LYS A 68 -7.04 -17.79 4.78
N ILE A 69 -7.04 -17.24 3.57
CA ILE A 69 -6.22 -16.08 3.19
C ILE A 69 -7.12 -14.92 2.78
N PHE A 70 -6.91 -13.78 3.43
CA PHE A 70 -7.66 -12.55 3.16
C PHE A 70 -6.70 -11.40 2.90
N VAL A 71 -7.11 -10.46 2.04
CA VAL A 71 -6.45 -9.16 1.83
C VAL A 71 -7.48 -8.07 2.09
N ASN A 72 -7.21 -7.21 3.04
CA ASN A 72 -8.13 -6.16 3.47
C ASN A 72 -9.54 -6.70 3.77
N GLY A 73 -9.64 -7.86 4.43
CA GLY A 73 -10.90 -8.54 4.74
C GLY A 73 -11.55 -9.30 3.58
N LYS A 74 -11.01 -9.19 2.34
CA LYS A 74 -11.56 -9.88 1.16
C LYS A 74 -10.84 -11.21 0.93
N LEU A 75 -11.63 -12.28 0.69
CA LEU A 75 -11.11 -13.62 0.43
C LEU A 75 -10.27 -13.68 -0.85
N VAL A 76 -9.05 -14.20 -0.74
CA VAL A 76 -8.14 -14.39 -1.87
C VAL A 76 -8.35 -15.75 -2.50
N LYS A 77 -8.67 -15.77 -3.80
CA LYS A 77 -8.85 -17.00 -4.61
C LYS A 77 -7.66 -17.25 -5.55
N ASN A 78 -6.91 -16.21 -5.90
CA ASN A 78 -5.85 -16.29 -6.89
C ASN A 78 -4.50 -15.92 -6.29
N GLN A 79 -3.50 -16.80 -6.41
CA GLN A 79 -2.12 -16.56 -5.97
C GLN A 79 -1.45 -15.35 -6.62
N LYS A 80 -1.95 -14.90 -7.78
CA LYS A 80 -1.43 -13.75 -8.53
C LYS A 80 -2.04 -12.42 -8.08
N LEU A 81 -2.98 -12.42 -7.11
CA LEU A 81 -3.57 -11.18 -6.60
C LEU A 81 -2.47 -10.30 -6.00
N PRO A 82 -2.36 -9.02 -6.43
CA PRO A 82 -1.42 -8.07 -5.84
C PRO A 82 -1.92 -7.61 -4.46
N ALA A 83 -1.03 -7.60 -3.49
CA ALA A 83 -1.22 -6.89 -2.22
C ALA A 83 -0.20 -5.74 -2.18
N GLY A 84 -0.68 -4.52 -1.99
CA GLY A 84 0.10 -3.29 -2.09
C GLY A 84 0.62 -2.78 -0.75
N ILE A 85 1.21 -1.59 -0.78
CA ILE A 85 1.71 -0.91 0.43
C ILE A 85 0.51 -0.58 1.33
N LEU A 86 0.67 -0.81 2.63
CA LEU A 86 -0.31 -0.64 3.71
C LEU A 86 -1.49 -1.64 3.68
N ASP A 87 -1.56 -2.55 2.69
CA ASP A 87 -2.54 -3.62 2.72
C ASP A 87 -2.29 -4.60 3.87
N VAL A 88 -3.38 -5.11 4.41
CA VAL A 88 -3.37 -6.13 5.46
C VAL A 88 -3.60 -7.50 4.81
N VAL A 89 -2.66 -8.42 5.03
CA VAL A 89 -2.74 -9.82 4.59
C VAL A 89 -2.93 -10.69 5.82
N THR A 90 -4.07 -11.36 5.89
CA THR A 90 -4.39 -12.33 6.95
C THR A 90 -4.19 -13.74 6.43
N ILE A 91 -3.42 -14.55 7.16
CA ILE A 91 -3.13 -15.96 6.84
C ILE A 91 -3.47 -16.81 8.07
N GLY A 92 -4.65 -17.43 8.07
CA GLY A 92 -5.16 -18.12 9.25
C GLY A 92 -5.37 -17.14 10.42
N GLU A 93 -4.57 -17.27 11.48
CA GLU A 93 -4.61 -16.39 12.66
C GLU A 93 -3.59 -15.25 12.59
N ASP A 94 -2.59 -15.36 11.73
CA ASP A 94 -1.54 -14.36 11.59
C ASP A 94 -1.96 -13.22 10.67
N ASN A 95 -1.70 -11.99 11.11
CA ASN A 95 -1.97 -10.77 10.35
C ASN A 95 -0.67 -10.06 10.02
N TYR A 96 -0.53 -9.65 8.77
CA TYR A 96 0.64 -8.95 8.25
C TYR A 96 0.21 -7.67 7.53
N ARG A 97 0.95 -6.59 7.76
CA ARG A 97 0.85 -5.36 6.96
C ARG A 97 2.05 -5.26 6.05
N ILE A 98 1.81 -4.92 4.79
CA ILE A 98 2.89 -4.69 3.83
C ILE A 98 3.38 -3.27 3.99
N ILE A 99 4.65 -3.11 4.33
CA ILE A 99 5.31 -1.80 4.43
C ILE A 99 6.49 -1.74 3.46
N ILE A 100 6.97 -0.54 3.18
CA ILE A 100 8.20 -0.32 2.41
C ILE A 100 9.30 0.16 3.35
N ASN A 101 10.42 -0.54 3.40
CA ASN A 101 11.53 -0.13 4.26
C ASN A 101 12.37 1.01 3.63
N GLN A 102 13.31 1.55 4.40
CA GLN A 102 14.24 2.60 3.93
C GLN A 102 15.12 2.18 2.76
N LYS A 103 15.26 0.87 2.49
CA LYS A 103 15.94 0.32 1.30
C LYS A 103 15.02 0.22 0.08
N GLY A 104 13.77 0.67 0.17
CA GLY A 104 12.77 0.59 -0.88
C GLY A 104 12.27 -0.84 -1.15
N LYS A 105 12.32 -1.74 -0.15
CA LYS A 105 11.80 -3.11 -0.25
C LYS A 105 10.48 -3.25 0.46
N LEU A 106 9.54 -3.96 -0.16
CA LEU A 106 8.25 -4.31 0.40
C LEU A 106 8.40 -5.47 1.37
N ILE A 107 8.05 -5.27 2.63
CA ILE A 107 8.21 -6.27 3.69
C ILE A 107 6.86 -6.46 4.40
N PRO A 108 6.40 -7.70 4.59
CA PRO A 108 5.27 -7.99 5.48
C PRO A 108 5.75 -7.91 6.93
N VAL A 109 5.09 -7.11 7.74
CA VAL A 109 5.32 -6.98 9.18
C VAL A 109 4.12 -7.55 9.93
N LYS A 110 4.37 -8.38 10.93
CA LYS A 110 3.32 -8.96 11.77
C LYS A 110 2.67 -7.87 12.62
N ILE A 111 1.34 -7.84 12.63
CA ILE A 111 0.52 -6.86 13.33
C ILE A 111 -0.48 -7.55 14.25
N ASN A 112 -1.00 -6.79 15.23
CA ASN A 112 -2.03 -7.26 16.14
C ASN A 112 -3.39 -7.35 15.46
N GLY A 113 -4.28 -8.23 15.96
CA GLY A 113 -5.63 -8.42 15.40
C GLY A 113 -6.53 -7.17 15.47
N ALA A 114 -6.30 -6.28 16.45
CA ALA A 114 -7.01 -5.00 16.51
C ALA A 114 -6.61 -4.05 15.36
N GLU A 115 -5.31 -4.02 15.02
CA GLU A 115 -4.77 -3.21 13.94
C GLU A 115 -5.13 -3.78 12.56
N SER A 116 -5.30 -5.09 12.43
CA SER A 116 -5.65 -5.74 11.16
C SER A 116 -6.99 -5.25 10.58
N LYS A 117 -7.87 -4.74 11.43
CA LYS A 117 -9.18 -4.17 11.03
C LYS A 117 -9.07 -2.75 10.47
N LEU A 118 -7.93 -2.09 10.66
CA LEU A 118 -7.70 -0.73 10.18
C LEU A 118 -7.09 -0.77 8.77
N ILE A 119 -7.84 -0.27 7.81
CA ILE A 119 -7.43 -0.16 6.41
C ILE A 119 -7.30 1.32 6.08
N LEU A 120 -6.13 1.74 5.62
CA LEU A 120 -5.85 3.12 5.24
C LEU A 120 -5.92 3.24 3.72
N LYS A 121 -6.70 4.23 3.23
CA LYS A 121 -6.84 4.49 1.80
C LYS A 121 -6.61 5.97 1.52
N GLN A 122 -5.70 6.27 0.63
CA GLN A 122 -5.42 7.64 0.20
C GLN A 122 -6.32 8.04 -0.95
N VAL A 123 -6.84 9.27 -0.87
CA VAL A 123 -7.63 9.89 -1.93
C VAL A 123 -6.69 10.33 -3.06
N GLU A 124 -6.79 9.71 -4.21
CA GLU A 124 -6.02 10.05 -5.41
C GLU A 124 -6.73 11.14 -6.20
N ASN A 125 -8.02 10.93 -6.45
CA ASN A 125 -8.82 11.79 -7.32
C ASN A 125 -10.27 11.88 -6.87
N LYS A 126 -10.97 12.92 -7.29
CA LYS A 126 -12.40 13.11 -7.02
C LYS A 126 -13.14 13.57 -8.27
N LYS A 127 -14.37 13.08 -8.45
CA LYS A 127 -15.24 13.43 -9.57
C LYS A 127 -16.63 13.80 -9.06
N SER A 128 -17.11 14.98 -9.40
CA SER A 128 -18.48 15.40 -9.11
C SER A 128 -19.47 14.64 -9.99
N LEU A 129 -20.53 14.14 -9.41
CA LEU A 129 -21.63 13.44 -10.07
C LEU A 129 -22.90 14.25 -10.00
N LYS A 130 -23.91 13.85 -10.80
CA LYS A 130 -25.27 14.43 -10.71
C LYS A 130 -25.84 14.18 -9.33
N GLY A 131 -26.64 15.13 -8.79
CA GLY A 131 -27.28 15.00 -7.49
C GLY A 131 -26.41 15.36 -6.29
N LYS A 132 -25.44 16.30 -6.44
CA LYS A 132 -24.55 16.81 -5.39
C LYS A 132 -23.63 15.74 -4.74
N LYS A 133 -23.53 14.54 -5.32
CA LYS A 133 -22.66 13.48 -4.84
C LYS A 133 -21.27 13.59 -5.46
N THR A 134 -20.24 13.28 -4.67
CA THR A 134 -18.85 13.22 -5.13
C THR A 134 -18.36 11.78 -5.08
N GLN A 135 -17.81 11.30 -6.21
CA GLN A 135 -17.09 10.04 -6.25
C GLN A 135 -15.63 10.32 -5.88
N ILE A 136 -15.15 9.62 -4.89
CA ILE A 136 -13.78 9.66 -4.41
C ILE A 136 -13.09 8.39 -4.93
N ASN A 137 -11.97 8.57 -5.62
CA ASN A 137 -11.17 7.46 -6.14
C ASN A 137 -9.93 7.33 -5.25
N PHE A 138 -9.67 6.12 -4.78
CA PHE A 138 -8.50 5.81 -3.96
C PHE A 138 -7.35 5.24 -4.79
N THR A 139 -6.15 5.34 -4.27
CA THR A 139 -4.92 4.79 -4.89
C THR A 139 -4.95 3.27 -5.06
N ASP A 140 -5.80 2.57 -4.30
CA ASP A 140 -6.05 1.13 -4.40
C ASP A 140 -7.09 0.75 -5.50
N GLY A 141 -7.55 1.74 -6.29
CA GLY A 141 -8.55 1.56 -7.34
C GLY A 141 -9.98 1.37 -6.85
N THR A 142 -10.24 1.40 -5.54
CA THR A 142 -11.61 1.40 -5.00
C THR A 142 -12.21 2.80 -5.03
N ASN A 143 -13.53 2.88 -5.04
CA ASN A 143 -14.28 4.13 -5.09
C ASN A 143 -15.25 4.23 -3.91
N LEU A 144 -15.50 5.46 -3.47
CA LEU A 144 -16.49 5.80 -2.46
C LEU A 144 -17.39 6.91 -2.99
N LEU A 145 -18.68 6.78 -2.79
CA LEU A 145 -19.64 7.86 -3.03
C LEU A 145 -19.94 8.55 -1.70
N SER A 146 -19.67 9.84 -1.63
CA SER A 146 -19.91 10.64 -0.43
C SER A 146 -20.43 12.02 -0.76
N GLU A 147 -21.17 12.60 0.18
CA GLU A 147 -21.59 14.00 0.19
C GLU A 147 -20.59 14.88 0.96
N GLU A 148 -19.71 14.26 1.75
CA GLU A 148 -18.67 14.95 2.49
C GLU A 148 -17.53 15.40 1.57
N LYS A 149 -16.85 16.46 1.99
CA LYS A 149 -15.75 17.06 1.25
C LYS A 149 -14.42 16.43 1.68
N TYR A 150 -13.76 15.74 0.76
CA TYR A 150 -12.39 15.23 0.94
C TYR A 150 -11.44 15.93 -0.03
N ALA A 151 -10.21 16.16 0.38
CA ALA A 151 -9.17 16.69 -0.49
C ALA A 151 -8.29 15.56 -1.07
N THR A 152 -7.64 15.83 -2.20
CA THR A 152 -6.67 14.90 -2.78
C THR A 152 -5.41 14.87 -1.92
N GLY A 153 -4.92 13.65 -1.62
CA GLY A 153 -3.81 13.42 -0.70
C GLY A 153 -4.24 13.09 0.73
N ASP A 154 -5.50 13.34 1.10
CA ASP A 154 -6.04 12.92 2.39
C ASP A 154 -6.10 11.40 2.51
N THR A 155 -6.06 10.88 3.73
CA THR A 155 -6.21 9.46 4.00
C THR A 155 -7.50 9.20 4.78
N ILE A 156 -8.28 8.25 4.32
CA ILE A 156 -9.48 7.77 5.01
C ILE A 156 -9.17 6.44 5.67
N VAL A 157 -9.42 6.37 6.97
CA VAL A 157 -9.24 5.15 7.76
C VAL A 157 -10.57 4.40 7.83
N PHE A 158 -10.57 3.19 7.31
CA PHE A 158 -11.72 2.29 7.38
C PHE A 158 -11.53 1.28 8.52
N SER A 159 -12.61 0.97 9.21
CA SER A 159 -12.68 -0.14 10.15
C SER A 159 -13.95 -0.94 9.85
N ASN A 160 -13.81 -2.23 9.51
CA ASN A 160 -14.94 -3.08 9.13
C ASN A 160 -15.84 -2.44 8.05
N GLU A 161 -15.24 -1.91 6.98
CA GLU A 161 -15.90 -1.24 5.85
C GLU A 161 -16.57 0.11 6.18
N LYS A 162 -16.56 0.56 7.43
CA LYS A 162 -17.07 1.86 7.84
C LYS A 162 -15.94 2.88 7.97
N ILE A 163 -16.21 4.12 7.62
CA ILE A 163 -15.26 5.23 7.82
C ILE A 163 -15.15 5.46 9.34
N LYS A 164 -13.93 5.35 9.86
CA LYS A 164 -13.59 5.58 11.25
C LYS A 164 -13.05 6.99 11.48
N GLU A 165 -12.12 7.41 10.62
CA GLU A 165 -11.41 8.67 10.77
C GLU A 165 -10.98 9.21 9.41
N HIS A 166 -10.95 10.55 9.30
CA HIS A 166 -10.41 11.29 8.17
C HIS A 166 -9.12 12.00 8.61
N LEU A 167 -8.03 11.67 7.96
CA LEU A 167 -6.71 12.27 8.17
C LEU A 167 -6.43 13.25 7.03
N ILE A 168 -6.39 14.52 7.37
CA ILE A 168 -6.17 15.60 6.42
C ILE A 168 -4.65 15.75 6.20
N LEU A 169 -4.27 16.03 4.95
CA LEU A 169 -2.89 16.35 4.59
C LEU A 169 -2.61 17.84 4.92
N GLU A 170 -2.21 18.11 6.16
CA GLU A 170 -1.92 19.47 6.66
C GLU A 170 -0.61 19.51 7.46
N LYS A 171 -0.18 20.74 7.82
CA LYS A 171 0.98 20.93 8.71
C LYS A 171 0.72 20.26 10.06
N GLY A 172 1.73 19.55 10.58
CA GLY A 172 1.62 18.79 11.83
C GLY A 172 1.11 17.37 11.68
N SER A 173 0.58 16.97 10.51
CA SER A 173 0.18 15.58 10.26
C SER A 173 1.40 14.67 10.11
N MET A 174 1.30 13.45 10.66
CA MET A 174 2.34 12.44 10.50
C MET A 174 2.21 11.74 9.17
N VAL A 175 3.33 11.62 8.48
CA VAL A 175 3.39 11.07 7.13
C VAL A 175 4.42 9.97 6.99
N TYR A 176 4.14 9.09 6.04
CA TYR A 176 5.00 8.01 5.60
C TYR A 176 5.35 8.19 4.13
N VAL A 177 6.63 8.10 3.79
CA VAL A 177 7.10 8.32 2.42
C VAL A 177 7.16 7.00 1.66
N LEU A 178 6.37 6.89 0.58
CA LEU A 178 6.22 5.66 -0.20
C LEU A 178 7.23 5.50 -1.33
N ALA A 179 7.81 6.61 -1.82
CA ALA A 179 8.73 6.59 -2.95
C ALA A 179 9.75 7.73 -2.88
N GLY A 180 10.71 7.71 -3.79
CA GLY A 180 11.75 8.73 -3.90
C GLY A 180 12.96 8.47 -3.02
N LYS A 181 13.83 9.50 -2.84
CA LYS A 181 15.08 9.39 -2.08
C LYS A 181 14.85 9.10 -0.58
N GLN A 182 13.73 9.56 -0.04
CA GLN A 182 13.38 9.46 1.38
C GLN A 182 12.39 8.31 1.67
N VAL A 183 12.32 7.32 0.79
CA VAL A 183 11.41 6.17 0.91
C VAL A 183 11.55 5.47 2.27
N GLY A 184 10.41 5.09 2.87
CA GLY A 184 10.35 4.37 4.14
C GLY A 184 10.57 5.24 5.38
N LYS A 185 10.76 6.55 5.23
CA LYS A 185 10.85 7.47 6.37
C LYS A 185 9.48 7.88 6.87
N ILE A 186 9.40 8.13 8.16
CA ILE A 186 8.22 8.64 8.86
C ILE A 186 8.59 9.99 9.47
N GLY A 187 7.71 10.97 9.35
CA GLY A 187 7.97 12.28 9.93
C GLY A 187 6.71 13.12 10.03
N ILE A 188 6.85 14.30 10.60
CA ILE A 188 5.78 15.28 10.78
C ILE A 188 5.92 16.37 9.72
N ILE A 189 4.84 16.73 9.04
CA ILE A 189 4.82 17.79 8.03
C ILE A 189 5.12 19.14 8.70
N LYS A 190 6.16 19.81 8.21
CA LYS A 190 6.52 21.19 8.59
C LYS A 190 5.87 22.21 7.65
N GLU A 191 5.95 21.93 6.34
CA GLU A 191 5.46 22.84 5.31
C GLU A 191 5.03 22.10 4.07
N ILE A 192 3.97 22.60 3.43
CA ILE A 192 3.50 22.14 2.11
C ILE A 192 3.63 23.29 1.14
N GLN A 193 4.47 23.14 0.13
CA GLN A 193 4.68 24.12 -0.93
C GLN A 193 3.90 23.70 -2.17
N GLU A 194 2.74 24.30 -2.38
CA GLU A 194 1.97 24.08 -3.59
C GLU A 194 2.56 24.90 -4.72
N LYS A 195 3.00 24.21 -5.77
CA LYS A 195 3.51 24.87 -7.00
C LYS A 195 2.45 24.84 -8.08
N LYS A 196 2.22 26.00 -8.69
CA LYS A 196 1.36 26.11 -9.88
C LYS A 196 2.21 25.79 -11.12
N GLY A 197 1.69 24.96 -12.02
CA GLY A 197 2.35 24.60 -13.28
C GLY A 197 2.87 23.17 -13.32
N LEU A 198 3.88 22.91 -14.15
CA LEU A 198 4.42 21.57 -14.42
C LEU A 198 5.27 20.98 -13.29
N GLN A 199 5.71 21.79 -12.35
CA GLN A 199 6.52 21.29 -11.24
C GLN A 199 5.64 20.66 -10.16
N PRO A 200 5.99 19.46 -9.65
CA PRO A 200 5.24 18.81 -8.58
C PRO A 200 5.32 19.64 -7.30
N SER A 201 4.21 19.71 -6.56
CA SER A 201 4.17 20.28 -5.22
C SER A 201 5.09 19.49 -4.29
N ARG A 202 5.71 20.20 -3.35
CA ARG A 202 6.70 19.64 -2.42
C ARG A 202 6.20 19.68 -0.99
N VAL A 203 6.63 18.71 -0.21
CA VAL A 203 6.35 18.60 1.22
C VAL A 203 7.67 18.51 1.96
N THR A 204 7.86 19.41 2.90
CA THR A 204 8.97 19.36 3.86
C THR A 204 8.47 18.71 5.13
N PHE A 205 9.13 17.66 5.60
CA PHE A 205 8.80 16.94 6.82
C PHE A 205 10.05 16.76 7.70
N THR A 206 9.84 16.71 8.99
CA THR A 206 10.91 16.56 9.99
C THR A 206 10.88 15.14 10.55
N GLN A 207 12.04 14.47 10.56
CA GLN A 207 12.26 13.23 11.27
C GLN A 207 13.37 13.42 12.30
N GLY A 208 13.00 13.42 13.59
CA GLY A 208 13.94 13.74 14.67
C GLY A 208 14.40 15.20 14.60
N LYS A 209 15.68 15.43 14.28
CA LYS A 209 16.28 16.77 14.15
C LYS A 209 16.52 17.23 12.71
N GLU A 210 16.23 16.39 11.74
CA GLU A 210 16.55 16.63 10.32
C GLU A 210 15.28 16.92 9.52
N ASP A 211 15.37 17.93 8.66
CA ASP A 211 14.31 18.29 7.72
C ASP A 211 14.59 17.63 6.35
N TYR A 212 13.57 17.03 5.78
CA TYR A 212 13.63 16.37 4.48
C TYR A 212 12.57 16.93 3.55
N GLU A 213 12.91 17.01 2.26
CA GLU A 213 12.00 17.44 1.22
C GLU A 213 11.65 16.27 0.30
N THR A 214 10.37 16.16 -0.08
CA THR A 214 9.87 15.14 -1.00
C THR A 214 8.71 15.67 -1.84
N SER A 215 8.34 14.96 -2.92
CA SER A 215 7.14 15.28 -3.69
C SER A 215 5.87 14.95 -2.91
N LYS A 216 4.83 15.79 -3.02
CA LYS A 216 3.50 15.57 -2.41
C LYS A 216 2.90 14.22 -2.78
N GLU A 217 3.15 13.73 -4.00
CA GLU A 217 2.63 12.46 -4.51
C GLU A 217 3.19 11.23 -3.77
N TYR A 218 4.37 11.36 -3.13
CA TYR A 218 5.01 10.25 -2.42
C TYR A 218 4.64 10.19 -0.95
N VAL A 219 3.86 11.13 -0.49
CA VAL A 219 3.50 11.30 0.92
C VAL A 219 2.16 10.64 1.20
N PHE A 220 2.11 9.82 2.23
CA PHE A 220 0.91 9.16 2.72
C PHE A 220 0.67 9.53 4.17
N VAL A 221 -0.50 10.09 4.51
CA VAL A 221 -0.81 10.48 5.90
C VAL A 221 -1.19 9.24 6.70
N VAL A 222 -0.48 9.00 7.80
CA VAL A 222 -0.65 7.78 8.64
C VAL A 222 -1.16 8.07 10.04
N GLY A 223 -1.27 9.34 10.40
CA GLY A 223 -1.78 9.76 11.70
C GLY A 223 -1.67 11.27 11.90
N LYS A 224 -2.11 11.75 13.05
CA LYS A 224 -1.93 13.16 13.46
C LYS A 224 -0.58 13.33 14.15
N THR A 225 -0.48 13.01 15.42
CA THR A 225 0.77 13.12 16.21
C THR A 225 1.51 11.79 16.33
N LYS A 226 0.79 10.66 16.24
CA LYS A 226 1.35 9.31 16.28
C LYS A 226 0.81 8.50 15.10
N PRO A 227 1.57 7.54 14.58
CA PRO A 227 1.08 6.66 13.53
C PRO A 227 -0.04 5.77 14.09
N LEU A 228 -1.13 5.63 13.34
CA LEU A 228 -2.26 4.75 13.70
C LEU A 228 -1.95 3.27 13.48
N VAL A 229 -0.87 2.99 12.75
CA VAL A 229 -0.50 1.65 12.30
C VAL A 229 1.00 1.42 12.48
N THR A 230 1.39 0.17 12.66
CA THR A 230 2.80 -0.23 12.76
C THR A 230 3.49 -0.07 11.40
N LEU A 231 4.54 0.75 11.34
CA LEU A 231 5.28 1.09 10.11
C LEU A 231 6.78 0.74 10.20
N GLU A 232 7.23 0.27 11.35
CA GLU A 232 8.62 -0.12 11.59
C GLU A 232 8.71 -1.62 11.90
N LYS A 233 9.87 -2.19 11.58
CA LYS A 233 10.21 -3.59 11.88
C LYS A 233 11.29 -3.60 12.93
#